data_6a1c63ef41de7aa226b4c0b774ff92d1
#
_entry.id   6a1c63ef41de7aa226b4c0b774ff92d1
#
_cell.length_a   1.000
_cell.length_b   1.000
_cell.length_c   1.000
_cell.angle_alpha   90.00
_cell.angle_beta   90.00
_cell.angle_gamma   90.00
#
_symmetry.space_group_name_H-M   'P 1'
#
loop_
_entity.id
_entity.type
_entity.pdbx_description
1 polymer ?
#
loop_
_entity_poly.entity_id
_entity_poly.type
_entity_poly.pdbx_seq_one_letter_code
_entity_poly.pdbx_strand_id
1 'polypeptide(L)'
;ILILFAIIGLTTSIGVMLSGEKKKRAAVFGELYEYNEQLLLNLKFGREDMKELAKPFRFVSDVLEGKQVLAGEDGEFIAAYVHNLGATDALSQIDYLNERKAYLRKHRDESLADYKKYRSLYVRVFFMLGVLTAVLLA
;
A
#
# COMPACT_ATOMS: atom_id res chain seq x y z
N ILE A 1 -0.58 -38.49 5.00
CA ILE A 1 -1.75 -37.59 4.75
C ILE A 1 -1.69 -36.36 5.67
N LEU A 2 -1.51 -36.54 6.99
CA LEU A 2 -1.42 -35.43 7.94
C LEU A 2 -0.21 -34.51 7.67
N ILE A 3 0.94 -35.06 7.33
CA ILE A 3 2.15 -34.31 6.98
C ILE A 3 1.92 -33.47 5.72
N LEU A 4 1.19 -34.00 4.77
CA LEU A 4 0.84 -33.29 3.53
C LEU A 4 -0.09 -32.12 3.75
N PHE A 5 -1.12 -32.30 4.56
CA PHE A 5 -2.00 -31.19 4.93
C PHE A 5 -1.24 -30.10 5.70
N ALA A 6 -0.28 -30.51 6.56
CA ALA A 6 0.58 -29.57 7.27
C ALA A 6 1.47 -28.77 6.32
N ILE A 7 2.09 -29.42 5.33
CA ILE A 7 2.94 -28.76 4.32
C ILE A 7 2.11 -27.79 3.46
N ILE A 8 0.95 -28.21 2.99
CA ILE A 8 0.04 -27.37 2.22
C ILE A 8 -0.41 -26.15 3.05
N GLY A 9 -0.77 -26.40 4.32
CA GLY A 9 -1.15 -25.33 5.23
C GLY A 9 -0.03 -24.32 5.47
N LEU A 10 1.20 -24.77 5.71
CA LEU A 10 2.37 -23.91 5.91
C LEU A 10 2.70 -23.09 4.66
N THR A 11 2.74 -23.72 3.49
CA THR A 11 3.04 -23.02 2.24
C THR A 11 1.96 -22.01 1.88
N THR A 12 0.70 -22.34 2.09
CA THR A 12 -0.42 -21.42 1.89
C THR A 12 -0.33 -20.22 2.84
N SER A 13 -0.01 -20.46 4.11
CA SER A 13 0.15 -19.40 5.12
C SER A 13 1.27 -18.43 4.75
N ILE A 14 2.41 -18.91 4.29
CA ILE A 14 3.53 -18.09 3.83
C ILE A 14 3.11 -17.24 2.62
N GLY A 15 2.41 -17.83 1.67
CA GLY A 15 1.90 -17.13 0.50
C GLY A 15 0.93 -16.01 0.86
N VAL A 16 0.03 -16.25 1.80
CA VAL A 16 -0.92 -15.24 2.31
C VAL A 16 -0.19 -14.10 3.01
N MET A 17 0.83 -14.40 3.82
CA MET A 17 1.62 -13.35 4.49
C MET A 17 2.34 -12.46 3.49
N LEU A 18 2.99 -13.03 2.48
CA LEU A 18 3.71 -12.27 1.45
C LEU A 18 2.76 -11.43 0.60
N SER A 19 1.60 -11.98 0.22
CA SER A 19 0.58 -11.21 -0.52
C SER A 19 -0.06 -10.12 0.33
N GLY A 20 -0.14 -10.31 1.65
CA GLY A 20 -0.64 -9.32 2.61
C GLY A 20 0.20 -8.05 2.64
N GLU A 21 1.53 -8.16 2.60
CA GLU A 21 2.44 -7.00 2.52
C GLU A 21 2.25 -6.22 1.21
N LYS A 22 2.13 -6.91 0.10
CA LYS A 22 1.88 -6.30 -1.21
C LYS A 22 0.52 -5.61 -1.25
N LYS A 23 -0.49 -6.22 -0.67
CA LYS A 23 -1.83 -5.65 -0.53
C LYS A 23 -1.80 -4.37 0.31
N LYS A 24 -1.09 -4.39 1.43
CA LYS A 24 -0.94 -3.22 2.31
C LYS A 24 -0.27 -2.07 1.58
N ARG A 25 0.82 -2.33 0.84
CA ARG A 25 1.52 -1.32 0.04
C ARG A 25 0.59 -0.67 -0.98
N ALA A 26 -0.19 -1.48 -1.71
CA ALA A 26 -1.16 -0.98 -2.68
C ALA A 26 -2.24 -0.12 -2.00
N ALA A 27 -2.74 -0.53 -0.85
CA ALA A 27 -3.74 0.21 -0.08
C ALA A 27 -3.19 1.55 0.43
N VAL A 28 -1.96 1.58 0.93
CA VAL A 28 -1.31 2.80 1.43
C VAL A 28 -1.12 3.82 0.31
N PHE A 29 -0.57 3.42 -0.83
CA PHE A 29 -0.39 4.32 -1.96
C PHE A 29 -1.70 4.75 -2.60
N GLY A 30 -2.71 3.88 -2.61
CA GLY A 30 -4.06 4.23 -3.04
C GLY A 30 -4.67 5.32 -2.17
N GLU A 31 -4.57 5.19 -0.85
CA GLU A 31 -5.05 6.20 0.09
C GLU A 31 -4.29 7.53 -0.04
N LEU A 32 -2.96 7.47 -0.17
CA LEU A 32 -2.15 8.68 -0.34
C LEU A 32 -2.51 9.43 -1.62
N TYR A 33 -2.75 8.71 -2.71
CA TYR A 33 -3.18 9.32 -3.96
C TYR A 33 -4.53 10.01 -3.81
N GLU A 34 -5.51 9.34 -3.22
CA GLU A 34 -6.84 9.91 -2.99
C GLU A 34 -6.79 11.10 -2.03
N TYR A 35 -5.99 11.00 -0.98
CA TYR A 35 -5.78 12.10 -0.04
C TYR A 35 -5.14 13.31 -0.73
N ASN A 36 -4.14 13.08 -1.58
CA ASN A 36 -3.52 14.15 -2.38
C ASN A 36 -4.55 14.84 -3.29
N GLU A 37 -5.46 14.08 -3.91
CA GLU A 37 -6.55 14.64 -4.71
C GLU A 37 -7.51 15.49 -3.85
N GLN A 38 -7.84 15.02 -2.65
CA GLN A 38 -8.70 15.77 -1.73
C GLN A 38 -8.02 17.07 -1.28
N LEU A 39 -6.72 17.07 -1.03
CA LEU A 39 -5.97 18.27 -0.71
C LEU A 39 -5.96 19.27 -1.89
N LEU A 40 -5.84 18.77 -3.13
CA LEU A 40 -5.90 19.61 -4.33
C LEU A 40 -7.26 20.25 -4.54
N LEU A 41 -8.34 19.55 -4.20
CA LEU A 41 -9.69 20.07 -4.26
C LEU A 41 -9.94 21.16 -3.21
N ASN A 42 -9.26 21.10 -2.09
CA ASN A 42 -9.33 22.10 -1.03
C ASN A 42 -8.14 23.06 -1.15
N LEU A 43 -8.30 24.10 -1.93
CA LEU A 43 -7.23 25.08 -2.25
C LEU A 43 -6.72 25.84 -1.03
N LYS A 44 -7.50 25.88 0.05
CA LYS A 44 -7.12 26.51 1.31
C LYS A 44 -7.34 25.52 2.42
N PHE A 45 -6.25 24.98 2.96
CA PHE A 45 -6.32 24.09 4.10
C PHE A 45 -5.27 24.46 5.13
N GLY A 46 -5.68 24.43 6.40
CA GLY A 46 -4.78 24.55 7.52
C GLY A 46 -4.37 23.17 8.03
N ARG A 47 -3.55 23.15 9.08
CA ARG A 47 -3.07 21.90 9.68
C ARG A 47 -4.22 21.04 10.23
N GLU A 48 -5.25 21.69 10.78
CA GLU A 48 -6.45 21.00 11.29
C GLU A 48 -7.27 20.41 10.16
N ASP A 49 -7.41 21.15 9.05
CA ASP A 49 -8.12 20.68 7.87
C ASP A 49 -7.46 19.45 7.25
N MET A 50 -6.14 19.39 7.26
CA MET A 50 -5.39 18.24 6.79
C MET A 50 -5.72 16.98 7.59
N LYS A 51 -5.81 17.08 8.90
CA LYS A 51 -6.19 15.98 9.79
C LYS A 51 -7.65 15.56 9.58
N GLU A 52 -8.53 16.54 9.40
CA GLU A 52 -9.95 16.31 9.14
C GLU A 52 -10.14 15.54 7.83
N LEU A 53 -9.47 15.97 6.76
CA LEU A 53 -9.52 15.32 5.45
C LEU A 53 -8.92 13.90 5.48
N ALA A 54 -8.01 13.64 6.39
CA ALA A 54 -7.37 12.33 6.55
C ALA A 54 -8.23 11.31 7.32
N LYS A 55 -9.27 11.74 8.02
CA LYS A 55 -10.12 10.84 8.84
C LYS A 55 -10.66 9.62 8.09
N PRO A 56 -11.15 9.73 6.84
CA PRO A 56 -11.60 8.56 6.09
C PRO A 56 -10.48 7.61 5.69
N PHE A 57 -9.23 8.06 5.76
CA PHE A 57 -8.06 7.30 5.31
C PHE A 57 -7.29 6.80 6.53
N ARG A 58 -7.37 5.50 6.79
CA ARG A 58 -6.74 4.88 7.96
C ARG A 58 -5.23 5.04 7.97
N PHE A 59 -4.57 4.70 6.86
CA PHE A 59 -3.12 4.75 6.78
C PHE A 59 -2.58 6.18 6.75
N VAL A 60 -3.28 7.08 6.08
CA VAL A 60 -2.91 8.50 6.05
C VAL A 60 -3.02 9.12 7.44
N SER A 61 -4.08 8.81 8.18
CA SER A 61 -4.24 9.25 9.58
C SER A 61 -3.09 8.76 10.45
N ASP A 62 -2.70 7.50 10.31
CA ASP A 62 -1.59 6.92 11.06
C ASP A 62 -0.27 7.63 10.76
N VAL A 63 0.00 7.93 9.49
CA VAL A 63 1.22 8.65 9.09
C VAL A 63 1.23 10.08 9.63
N LEU A 64 0.10 10.77 9.61
CA LEU A 64 -0.01 12.13 10.17
C LEU A 64 0.22 12.15 11.68
N GLU A 65 -0.11 11.07 12.38
CA GLU A 65 0.18 10.90 13.80
C GLU A 65 1.65 10.51 14.09
N GLY A 66 2.47 10.35 13.07
CA GLY A 66 3.86 9.98 13.19
C GLY A 66 4.13 8.48 13.20
N LYS A 67 3.12 7.66 12.91
CA LYS A 67 3.30 6.21 12.84
C LYS A 67 3.89 5.79 11.50
N GLN A 68 4.78 4.81 11.53
CA GLN A 68 5.36 4.23 10.32
C GLN A 68 4.43 3.12 9.81
N VAL A 69 3.89 3.29 8.60
CA VAL A 69 2.98 2.32 7.97
C VAL A 69 3.68 1.38 7.00
N LEU A 70 4.76 1.82 6.37
CA LEU A 70 5.61 1.01 5.49
C LEU A 70 7.07 1.17 5.88
N ALA A 71 7.87 0.13 5.63
CA ALA A 71 9.30 0.13 5.90
C ALA A 71 10.12 0.51 4.66
N GLY A 72 11.42 0.82 4.84
CA GLY A 72 12.38 1.06 3.78
C GLY A 72 12.14 2.34 3.01
N GLU A 73 12.41 2.31 1.71
CA GLU A 73 12.29 3.48 0.83
C GLU A 73 10.88 4.03 0.77
N ASP A 74 9.87 3.16 0.78
CA ASP A 74 8.47 3.57 0.78
C ASP A 74 8.13 4.38 2.04
N GLY A 75 8.60 3.92 3.20
CA GLY A 75 8.42 4.63 4.46
C GLY A 75 9.11 5.98 4.48
N GLU A 76 10.32 6.07 3.94
CA GLU A 76 11.08 7.32 3.82
C GLU A 76 10.38 8.32 2.88
N PHE A 77 9.89 7.84 1.75
CA PHE A 77 9.13 8.66 0.81
C PHE A 77 7.86 9.23 1.46
N ILE A 78 7.11 8.40 2.16
CA ILE A 78 5.86 8.80 2.83
C ILE A 78 6.15 9.82 3.94
N ALA A 79 7.18 9.60 4.74
CA ALA A 79 7.59 10.53 5.79
C ALA A 79 7.99 11.89 5.23
N ALA A 80 8.76 11.92 4.13
CA ALA A 80 9.16 13.14 3.45
C ALA A 80 7.94 13.86 2.84
N TYR A 81 7.03 13.12 2.23
CA TYR A 81 5.79 13.66 1.68
C TYR A 81 4.97 14.39 2.74
N VAL A 82 4.73 13.73 3.88
CA VAL A 82 3.94 14.30 4.98
C VAL A 82 4.67 15.48 5.63
N HIS A 83 5.98 15.38 5.79
CA HIS A 83 6.79 16.47 6.37
C HIS A 83 6.71 17.76 5.54
N ASN A 84 6.69 17.62 4.22
CA ASN A 84 6.62 18.75 3.30
C ASN A 84 5.20 19.32 3.17
N LEU A 85 4.17 18.59 3.61
CA LEU A 85 2.81 19.12 3.66
C LEU A 85 2.71 20.23 4.72
N GLY A 86 2.20 21.39 4.32
CA GLY A 86 2.02 22.51 5.23
C GLY A 86 3.29 23.33 5.51
N ALA A 87 4.44 22.96 4.92
CA ALA A 87 5.71 23.65 5.14
C ALA A 87 5.85 24.95 4.33
N THR A 88 5.01 25.17 3.32
CA THR A 88 5.09 26.30 2.39
C THR A 88 3.74 27.03 2.28
N ASP A 89 3.69 28.11 1.51
CA ASP A 89 2.45 28.85 1.26
C ASP A 89 1.47 28.04 0.37
N ALA A 90 0.23 28.54 0.23
CA ALA A 90 -0.82 27.83 -0.49
C ALA A 90 -0.47 27.55 -1.96
N LEU A 91 0.16 28.49 -2.66
CA LEU A 91 0.54 28.31 -4.07
C LEU A 91 1.63 27.26 -4.23
N SER A 92 2.66 27.32 -3.41
CA SER A 92 3.74 26.31 -3.40
C SER A 92 3.23 24.93 -2.99
N GLN A 93 2.23 24.86 -2.12
CA GLN A 93 1.57 23.60 -1.74
C GLN A 93 0.84 22.98 -2.94
N ILE A 94 0.12 23.79 -3.71
CA ILE A 94 -0.60 23.30 -4.91
C ILE A 94 0.39 22.74 -5.92
N ASP A 95 1.50 23.45 -6.18
CA ASP A 95 2.54 22.99 -7.10
C ASP A 95 3.17 21.67 -6.60
N TYR A 96 3.47 21.61 -5.31
CA TYR A 96 4.00 20.40 -4.67
C TYR A 96 3.04 19.22 -4.82
N LEU A 97 1.75 19.42 -4.53
CA LEU A 97 0.75 18.37 -4.63
C LEU A 97 0.56 17.88 -6.07
N ASN A 98 0.57 18.80 -7.05
CA ASN A 98 0.49 18.44 -8.46
C ASN A 98 1.70 17.63 -8.93
N GLU A 99 2.89 18.01 -8.50
CA GLU A 99 4.12 17.26 -8.78
C GLU A 99 4.07 15.86 -8.17
N ARG A 100 3.63 15.76 -6.92
CA ARG A 100 3.52 14.48 -6.22
C ARG A 100 2.37 13.60 -6.71
N LYS A 101 1.34 14.18 -7.29
CA LYS A 101 0.21 13.46 -7.87
C LYS A 101 0.66 12.39 -8.86
N ALA A 102 1.49 12.77 -9.83
CA ALA A 102 2.02 11.84 -10.83
C ALA A 102 2.85 10.73 -10.19
N TYR A 103 3.65 11.08 -9.20
CA TYR A 103 4.51 10.15 -8.48
C TYR A 103 3.70 9.15 -7.64
N LEU A 104 2.70 9.63 -6.90
CA LEU A 104 1.80 8.79 -6.11
C LEU A 104 0.97 7.87 -7.01
N ARG A 105 0.49 8.37 -8.13
CA ARG A 105 -0.23 7.56 -9.12
C ARG A 105 0.63 6.43 -9.66
N LYS A 106 1.87 6.73 -9.99
CA LYS A 106 2.83 5.72 -10.45
C LYS A 106 3.05 4.64 -9.40
N HIS A 107 3.32 5.02 -8.16
CA HIS A 107 3.50 4.07 -7.05
C HIS A 107 2.24 3.26 -6.77
N ARG A 108 1.06 3.89 -6.83
CA ARG A 108 -0.21 3.20 -6.67
C ARG A 108 -0.40 2.13 -7.75
N ASP A 109 -0.18 2.50 -9.01
CA ASP A 109 -0.37 1.60 -10.14
C ASP A 109 0.64 0.46 -10.11
N GLU A 110 1.90 0.74 -9.81
CA GLU A 110 2.96 -0.27 -9.67
C GLU A 110 2.66 -1.23 -8.52
N SER A 111 2.28 -0.71 -7.36
CA SER A 111 1.99 -1.54 -6.18
C SER A 111 0.75 -2.40 -6.38
N LEU A 112 -0.26 -1.89 -7.07
CA LEU A 112 -1.46 -2.64 -7.41
C LEU A 112 -1.16 -3.74 -8.43
N ALA A 113 -0.36 -3.45 -9.44
CA ALA A 113 0.09 -4.42 -10.44
C ALA A 113 0.92 -5.52 -9.80
N ASP A 114 1.85 -5.16 -8.91
CA ASP A 114 2.65 -6.11 -8.14
C ASP A 114 1.77 -7.02 -7.27
N TYR A 115 0.80 -6.45 -6.57
CA TYR A 115 -0.13 -7.23 -5.75
C TYR A 115 -0.88 -8.25 -6.58
N LYS A 116 -1.44 -7.84 -7.72
CA LYS A 116 -2.19 -8.72 -8.63
C LYS A 116 -1.30 -9.82 -9.21
N LYS A 117 -0.09 -9.47 -9.61
CA LYS A 117 0.90 -10.40 -10.15
C LYS A 117 1.29 -11.47 -9.14
N TYR A 118 1.67 -11.06 -7.93
CA TYR A 118 2.07 -11.98 -6.88
C TYR A 118 0.91 -12.84 -6.40
N ARG A 119 -0.27 -12.28 -6.25
CA ARG A 119 -1.48 -13.03 -5.91
C ARG A 119 -1.76 -14.14 -6.92
N SER A 120 -1.73 -13.82 -8.21
CA SER A 120 -1.94 -14.80 -9.28
C SER A 120 -0.85 -15.87 -9.28
N LEU A 121 0.41 -15.45 -9.10
CA LEU A 121 1.55 -16.37 -9.06
C LEU A 121 1.45 -17.34 -7.87
N TYR A 122 1.13 -16.85 -6.68
CA TYR A 122 0.99 -17.68 -5.49
C TYR A 122 -0.15 -18.68 -5.65
N VAL A 123 -1.30 -18.26 -6.14
CA VAL A 123 -2.43 -19.18 -6.38
C VAL A 123 -2.03 -20.28 -7.37
N ARG A 124 -1.34 -19.96 -8.44
CA ARG A 124 -0.88 -20.94 -9.42
C ARG A 124 0.15 -21.90 -8.85
N VAL A 125 1.14 -21.40 -8.13
CA VAL A 125 2.19 -22.21 -7.52
C VAL A 125 1.59 -23.18 -6.49
N PHE A 126 0.72 -22.70 -5.63
CA PHE A 126 0.08 -23.56 -4.61
C PHE A 126 -0.85 -24.59 -5.25
N PHE A 127 -1.59 -24.23 -6.28
CA PHE A 127 -2.40 -25.17 -7.02
C PHE A 127 -1.55 -26.29 -7.66
N MET A 128 -0.44 -25.92 -8.31
CA MET A 128 0.49 -26.88 -8.89
C MET A 128 1.12 -27.80 -7.85
N LEU A 129 1.53 -27.25 -6.70
CA LEU A 129 2.06 -28.04 -5.60
C LEU A 129 1.03 -29.03 -5.04
N GLY A 130 -0.21 -28.59 -4.92
CA GLY A 130 -1.32 -29.43 -4.49
C GLY A 130 -1.58 -30.59 -5.46
N VAL A 131 -1.61 -30.30 -6.74
CA VAL A 131 -1.80 -31.34 -7.79
C VAL A 131 -0.63 -32.31 -7.81
N LEU A 132 0.61 -31.82 -7.76
CA LEU A 132 1.81 -32.66 -7.74
C LEU A 132 1.81 -33.59 -6.53
N THR A 133 1.45 -33.08 -5.37
CA THR A 133 1.35 -33.85 -4.14
C THR A 133 0.28 -34.94 -4.23
N ALA A 134 -0.88 -34.59 -4.79
CA ALA A 134 -1.97 -35.56 -4.99
C ALA A 134 -1.56 -36.67 -5.97
N VAL A 135 -0.83 -36.37 -7.02
CA VAL A 135 -0.33 -37.34 -7.99
C VAL A 135 0.71 -38.29 -7.36
N LEU A 136 1.63 -37.73 -6.54
CA LEU A 136 2.66 -38.52 -5.87
C LEU A 136 2.07 -39.52 -4.84
N LEU A 137 0.89 -39.21 -4.32
CA LEU A 137 0.23 -40.02 -3.30
C LEU A 137 -0.78 -41.02 -3.86
N ALA A 138 -1.19 -40.82 -5.07
CA ALA A 138 -2.03 -41.78 -5.76
C ALA A 138 -1.19 -42.98 -6.20
#